data_7f2234b17adc4f11f99df2af7fdbda64
#
_entry.id   7f2234b17adc4f11f99df2af7fdbda64
#
_cell.length_a   1.000
_cell.length_b   1.000
_cell.length_c   1.000
_cell.angle_alpha   90.00
_cell.angle_beta   90.00
_cell.angle_gamma   90.00
#
_symmetry.space_group_name_H-M   'P 1'
#
loop_
_entity.id
_entity.type
_entity.pdbx_description
1 polymer ?
#
loop_
_entity_poly.entity_id
_entity_poly.type
_entity_poly.pdbx_seq_one_letter_code
_entity_poly.pdbx_strand_id
1 'polypeptide(L)'
;LRTIRSEKNRGFAGGNNLGICEARGKYIFLLNNDTYVEDDTLFYLCETLTQHPEAAAVSPKIKFAAPPQHIQYAGFTPMSRYTLRNKSIGYNEPDKKQYERTIPTAFLHGAAMMIRQDIVEKVGLMPEIYFLYYEEMDWCNHIANKGYQLYYEPRCTIYHKESKSTGSDSPLKTYYLTRNRLLYAWRNRQGMARVIALLYQVCIACLLYTSDSAD
;
A
#
# COMPACT_ATOMS: atom_id res chain seq x y z
N LEU A 1 -6.45 13.67 21.88
CA LEU A 1 -6.13 12.33 21.36
C LEU A 1 -7.28 11.39 21.70
N ARG A 2 -7.77 10.64 20.71
CA ARG A 2 -8.82 9.62 20.88
C ARG A 2 -8.23 8.24 20.61
N THR A 3 -8.46 7.28 21.50
CA THR A 3 -8.01 5.90 21.36
C THR A 3 -9.19 5.00 21.05
N ILE A 4 -9.01 4.10 20.06
CA ILE A 4 -9.99 3.07 19.72
C ILE A 4 -9.32 1.72 20.00
N ARG A 5 -9.93 0.93 20.89
CA ARG A 5 -9.44 -0.40 21.23
C ARG A 5 -10.24 -1.46 20.48
N SER A 6 -9.55 -2.39 19.84
CA SER A 6 -10.14 -3.59 19.26
C SER A 6 -9.87 -4.78 20.16
N GLU A 7 -10.89 -5.58 20.45
CA GLU A 7 -10.75 -6.82 21.24
C GLU A 7 -10.09 -7.95 20.45
N LYS A 8 -10.13 -7.86 19.12
CA LYS A 8 -9.56 -8.85 18.21
C LYS A 8 -8.54 -8.22 17.29
N ASN A 9 -7.50 -8.97 16.92
CA ASN A 9 -6.63 -8.58 15.83
C ASN A 9 -7.40 -8.71 14.50
N ARG A 10 -7.69 -7.58 13.87
CA ARG A 10 -8.43 -7.48 12.59
C ARG A 10 -7.51 -7.38 11.38
N GLY A 11 -6.20 -7.53 11.57
CA GLY A 11 -5.22 -7.26 10.53
C GLY A 11 -5.09 -5.77 10.22
N PHE A 12 -4.32 -5.46 9.18
CA PHE A 12 -4.03 -4.08 8.80
C PHE A 12 -5.30 -3.32 8.35
N ALA A 13 -6.07 -3.87 7.41
CA ALA A 13 -7.28 -3.22 6.91
C ALA A 13 -8.31 -3.00 8.01
N GLY A 14 -8.60 -4.01 8.84
CA GLY A 14 -9.61 -3.90 9.87
C GLY A 14 -9.26 -2.93 10.97
N GLY A 15 -7.96 -2.83 11.32
CA GLY A 15 -7.47 -1.81 12.25
C GLY A 15 -7.64 -0.40 11.71
N ASN A 16 -7.23 -0.15 10.47
CA ASN A 16 -7.41 1.15 9.80
C ASN A 16 -8.89 1.51 9.62
N ASN A 17 -9.74 0.55 9.25
CA ASN A 17 -11.18 0.78 9.06
C ASN A 17 -11.87 1.26 10.34
N LEU A 18 -11.47 0.77 11.52
CA LEU A 18 -11.98 1.32 12.79
C LEU A 18 -11.68 2.80 12.93
N GLY A 19 -10.46 3.22 12.58
CA GLY A 19 -10.08 4.64 12.59
C GLY A 19 -10.81 5.45 11.52
N ILE A 20 -10.95 4.92 10.31
CA ILE A 20 -11.64 5.56 9.19
C ILE A 20 -13.11 5.83 9.54
N CYS A 21 -13.81 4.87 10.15
CA CYS A 21 -15.21 5.03 10.55
C CYS A 21 -15.43 6.12 11.60
N GLU A 22 -14.43 6.43 12.41
CA GLU A 22 -14.50 7.44 13.46
C GLU A 22 -13.94 8.81 13.01
N ALA A 23 -13.26 8.85 11.84
CA ALA A 23 -12.69 10.08 11.30
C ALA A 23 -13.79 11.04 10.82
N ARG A 24 -13.58 12.35 11.07
CA ARG A 24 -14.52 13.41 10.72
C ARG A 24 -13.91 14.50 9.87
N GLY A 25 -12.63 14.35 9.51
CA GLY A 25 -11.89 15.33 8.72
C GLY A 25 -12.18 15.19 7.23
N LYS A 26 -11.98 16.26 6.48
CA LYS A 26 -12.04 16.26 5.00
C LYS A 26 -11.05 15.27 4.39
N TYR A 27 -9.92 15.08 5.04
CA TYR A 27 -8.86 14.14 4.68
C TYR A 27 -8.61 13.18 5.84
N ILE A 28 -8.34 11.92 5.54
CA ILE A 28 -7.96 10.90 6.50
C ILE A 28 -6.54 10.50 6.20
N PHE A 29 -5.64 10.65 7.18
CA PHE A 29 -4.24 10.24 7.04
C PHE A 29 -4.01 8.94 7.80
N LEU A 30 -3.82 7.85 7.05
CA LEU A 30 -3.43 6.55 7.58
C LEU A 30 -1.92 6.55 7.73
N LEU A 31 -1.45 6.30 8.95
CA LEU A 31 -0.03 6.37 9.30
C LEU A 31 0.32 5.23 10.23
N ASN A 32 1.35 4.46 9.87
CA ASN A 32 1.86 3.42 10.73
C ASN A 32 2.52 4.01 11.99
N ASN A 33 2.40 3.30 13.11
CA ASN A 33 2.96 3.72 14.40
C ASN A 33 4.49 3.61 14.50
N ASP A 34 5.14 3.03 13.50
CA ASP A 34 6.60 2.90 13.39
C ASP A 34 7.20 3.86 12.36
N THR A 35 6.57 5.02 12.18
CA THR A 35 7.00 6.08 11.27
C THR A 35 7.40 7.35 12.02
N TYR A 36 8.29 8.14 11.41
CA TYR A 36 8.58 9.52 11.76
C TYR A 36 8.08 10.43 10.64
N VAL A 37 7.43 11.53 11.00
CA VAL A 37 6.77 12.48 10.10
C VAL A 37 7.53 13.80 10.17
N GLU A 38 7.84 14.42 9.02
CA GLU A 38 8.36 15.79 8.95
C GLU A 38 7.24 16.82 9.18
N ASP A 39 7.58 17.99 9.71
CA ASP A 39 6.62 19.00 10.17
C ASP A 39 5.61 19.44 9.08
N ASP A 40 6.06 19.63 7.84
CA ASP A 40 5.24 20.12 6.74
C ASP A 40 4.47 19.01 5.98
N THR A 41 4.55 17.77 6.44
CA THR A 41 3.97 16.60 5.72
C THR A 41 2.48 16.78 5.46
N LEU A 42 1.69 17.12 6.47
CA LEU A 42 0.24 17.29 6.32
C LEU A 42 -0.11 18.42 5.35
N PHE A 43 0.68 19.50 5.38
CA PHE A 43 0.48 20.64 4.48
C PHE A 43 0.61 20.21 3.02
N TYR A 44 1.73 19.57 2.64
CA TYR A 44 1.97 19.16 1.26
C TYR A 44 0.98 18.09 0.76
N LEU A 45 0.61 17.14 1.60
CA LEU A 45 -0.38 16.13 1.23
C LEU A 45 -1.77 16.75 0.99
N CYS A 46 -2.21 17.68 1.86
CA CYS A 46 -3.46 18.41 1.68
C CYS A 46 -3.44 19.32 0.45
N GLU A 47 -2.32 19.98 0.20
CA GLU A 47 -2.13 20.84 -0.97
C GLU A 47 -2.25 20.03 -2.25
N THR A 48 -1.57 18.87 -2.34
CA THR A 48 -1.65 17.97 -3.50
C THR A 48 -3.09 17.55 -3.78
N LEU A 49 -3.83 17.09 -2.76
CA LEU A 49 -5.24 16.71 -2.92
C LEU A 49 -6.17 17.88 -3.26
N THR A 50 -5.76 19.11 -2.97
CA THR A 50 -6.51 20.30 -3.31
C THR A 50 -6.22 20.75 -4.74
N GLN A 51 -4.96 20.70 -5.17
CA GLN A 51 -4.52 21.09 -6.51
C GLN A 51 -4.88 20.07 -7.59
N HIS A 52 -5.10 18.80 -7.21
CA HIS A 52 -5.47 17.70 -8.08
C HIS A 52 -6.86 17.15 -7.74
N PRO A 53 -7.97 17.74 -8.26
CA PRO A 53 -9.33 17.29 -7.95
C PRO A 53 -9.61 15.84 -8.34
N GLU A 54 -8.89 15.32 -9.35
CA GLU A 54 -8.93 13.92 -9.78
C GLU A 54 -8.23 12.95 -8.81
N ALA A 55 -7.38 13.48 -7.91
CA ALA A 55 -6.67 12.67 -6.91
C ALA A 55 -7.61 12.26 -5.78
N ALA A 56 -7.76 10.96 -5.59
CA ALA A 56 -8.47 10.38 -4.45
C ALA A 56 -7.60 10.35 -3.20
N ALA A 57 -6.34 10.00 -3.38
CA ALA A 57 -5.40 9.79 -2.29
C ALA A 57 -3.95 10.03 -2.74
N VAL A 58 -3.07 10.25 -1.76
CA VAL A 58 -1.67 10.57 -1.96
C VAL A 58 -0.80 9.90 -0.89
N SER A 59 0.40 9.45 -1.28
CA SER A 59 1.45 9.02 -0.35
C SER A 59 2.67 9.91 -0.49
N PRO A 60 3.35 10.26 0.62
CA PRO A 60 4.62 10.99 0.62
C PRO A 60 5.76 10.11 0.11
N LYS A 61 6.94 10.70 -0.08
CA LYS A 61 8.19 9.94 -0.18
C LYS A 61 8.41 9.16 1.12
N ILE A 62 8.75 7.88 1.02
CA ILE A 62 9.05 7.08 2.20
C ILE A 62 10.49 6.59 2.12
N LYS A 63 11.22 6.78 3.21
CA LYS A 63 12.59 6.30 3.41
C LYS A 63 12.66 5.31 4.56
N PHE A 64 13.63 4.42 4.52
CA PHE A 64 13.97 3.63 5.68
C PHE A 64 14.47 4.53 6.81
N ALA A 65 13.99 4.33 8.03
CA ALA A 65 14.45 5.11 9.19
C ALA A 65 15.89 4.76 9.60
N ALA A 66 16.31 3.51 9.36
CA ALA A 66 17.68 3.07 9.64
C ALA A 66 18.66 3.62 8.58
N PRO A 67 19.87 4.05 8.99
CA PRO A 67 20.92 4.40 8.04
C PRO A 67 21.21 3.25 7.06
N PRO A 68 21.53 3.57 5.79
CA PRO A 68 21.79 4.88 5.20
C PRO A 68 20.55 5.65 4.73
N GLN A 69 19.35 5.34 5.20
CA GLN A 69 18.08 6.02 4.89
C GLN A 69 17.76 6.05 3.38
N HIS A 70 17.98 4.91 2.74
CA HIS A 70 17.60 4.75 1.34
C HIS A 70 16.08 4.92 1.16
N ILE A 71 15.68 5.21 -0.08
CA ILE A 71 14.27 5.31 -0.45
C ILE A 71 13.60 3.93 -0.30
N GLN A 72 12.45 3.89 0.34
CA GLN A 72 11.59 2.71 0.39
C GLN A 72 10.50 2.81 -0.68
N TYR A 73 10.01 4.03 -0.93
CA TYR A 73 8.92 4.28 -1.86
C TYR A 73 8.99 5.70 -2.45
N ALA A 74 8.94 5.77 -3.77
CA ALA A 74 8.75 6.97 -4.57
C ALA A 74 7.67 6.75 -5.66
N GLY A 75 6.62 5.99 -5.31
CA GLY A 75 5.59 5.52 -6.22
C GLY A 75 5.71 4.04 -6.54
N PHE A 76 4.70 3.50 -7.21
CA PHE A 76 4.68 2.13 -7.74
C PHE A 76 4.43 2.10 -9.24
N THR A 77 5.08 1.18 -9.92
CA THR A 77 4.73 0.85 -11.31
C THR A 77 3.37 0.13 -11.36
N PRO A 78 2.65 0.19 -12.50
CA PRO A 78 1.45 -0.62 -12.70
C PRO A 78 1.74 -2.11 -12.48
N MET A 79 0.76 -2.81 -11.90
CA MET A 79 0.87 -4.24 -11.67
C MET A 79 0.66 -5.00 -12.99
N SER A 80 1.56 -5.92 -13.29
CA SER A 80 1.44 -6.82 -14.46
C SER A 80 0.09 -7.54 -14.47
N ARG A 81 -0.53 -7.57 -15.63
CA ARG A 81 -1.85 -8.19 -15.82
C ARG A 81 -1.85 -9.69 -15.51
N TYR A 82 -0.75 -10.36 -15.78
CA TYR A 82 -0.64 -11.83 -15.73
C TYR A 82 0.20 -12.32 -14.56
N THR A 83 1.36 -11.69 -14.31
CA THR A 83 2.27 -12.14 -13.25
C THR A 83 1.99 -11.51 -11.89
N LEU A 84 1.14 -10.47 -11.83
CA LEU A 84 0.84 -9.68 -10.62
C LEU A 84 2.11 -9.13 -9.94
N ARG A 85 3.12 -8.81 -10.73
CA ARG A 85 4.35 -8.17 -10.26
C ARG A 85 4.31 -6.69 -10.57
N ASN A 86 4.76 -5.90 -9.64
CA ASN A 86 5.04 -4.47 -9.77
C ASN A 86 6.34 -4.15 -9.04
N LYS A 87 6.80 -2.91 -9.14
CA LYS A 87 8.01 -2.45 -8.44
C LYS A 87 7.70 -1.18 -7.67
N SER A 88 8.23 -1.08 -6.45
CA SER A 88 8.37 0.20 -5.77
C SER A 88 9.49 0.99 -6.46
N ILE A 89 9.15 2.18 -6.94
CA ILE A 89 10.10 3.07 -7.61
C ILE A 89 11.06 3.59 -6.54
N GLY A 90 12.36 3.58 -6.84
CA GLY A 90 13.42 4.03 -5.95
C GLY A 90 13.75 3.08 -4.79
N TYR A 91 13.14 1.88 -4.71
CA TYR A 91 13.36 0.96 -3.59
C TYR A 91 14.83 0.62 -3.40
N ASN A 92 15.31 0.86 -2.19
CA ASN A 92 16.71 0.66 -1.75
C ASN A 92 17.75 1.52 -2.51
N GLU A 93 17.31 2.61 -3.16
CA GLU A 93 18.20 3.56 -3.81
C GLU A 93 18.59 4.70 -2.86
N PRO A 94 19.83 5.23 -2.95
CA PRO A 94 20.18 6.49 -2.31
C PRO A 94 19.31 7.63 -2.85
N ASP A 95 18.82 8.49 -1.96
CA ASP A 95 18.08 9.68 -2.39
C ASP A 95 19.05 10.76 -2.88
N LYS A 96 19.12 10.90 -4.20
CA LYS A 96 19.89 11.93 -4.91
C LYS A 96 18.98 13.00 -5.53
N LYS A 97 17.77 13.16 -4.98
CA LYS A 97 16.71 14.04 -5.51
C LYS A 97 16.24 13.67 -6.92
N GLN A 98 16.34 12.40 -7.30
CA GLN A 98 15.93 11.90 -8.61
C GLN A 98 14.40 11.74 -8.75
N TYR A 99 13.65 11.78 -7.65
CA TYR A 99 12.19 11.58 -7.62
C TYR A 99 11.48 12.80 -6.98
N GLU A 100 11.72 14.01 -7.51
CA GLU A 100 11.23 15.28 -6.92
C GLU A 100 9.99 15.85 -7.64
N ARG A 101 9.25 15.01 -8.36
CA ARG A 101 8.02 15.43 -9.05
C ARG A 101 6.80 14.77 -8.41
N THR A 102 5.78 15.58 -8.13
CA THR A 102 4.44 15.09 -7.81
C THR A 102 3.85 14.46 -9.05
N ILE A 103 3.57 13.16 -9.02
CA ILE A 103 3.11 12.38 -10.19
C ILE A 103 2.02 11.39 -9.80
N PRO A 104 1.15 11.00 -10.75
CA PRO A 104 0.30 9.85 -10.56
C PRO A 104 1.11 8.57 -10.34
N THR A 105 0.59 7.68 -9.49
CA THR A 105 1.17 6.38 -9.18
C THR A 105 0.11 5.28 -9.25
N ALA A 106 0.53 4.04 -9.51
CA ALA A 106 -0.42 2.93 -9.60
C ALA A 106 -0.97 2.50 -8.23
N PHE A 107 -0.17 2.63 -7.17
CA PHE A 107 -0.52 2.24 -5.81
C PHE A 107 0.13 3.19 -4.80
N LEU A 108 -0.47 3.26 -3.61
CA LEU A 108 0.06 3.96 -2.45
C LEU A 108 0.73 2.96 -1.49
N HIS A 109 1.58 3.47 -0.61
CA HIS A 109 2.27 2.64 0.37
C HIS A 109 1.51 2.63 1.70
N GLY A 110 1.25 1.43 2.24
CA GLY A 110 0.48 1.24 3.46
C GLY A 110 1.04 1.93 4.71
N ALA A 111 2.33 2.24 4.75
CA ALA A 111 2.93 2.93 5.90
C ALA A 111 2.46 4.38 6.06
N ALA A 112 2.13 5.07 4.96
CA ALA A 112 1.63 6.45 5.00
C ALA A 112 0.82 6.77 3.74
N MET A 113 -0.48 7.03 3.89
CA MET A 113 -1.34 7.49 2.81
C MET A 113 -2.44 8.41 3.33
N MET A 114 -2.69 9.49 2.60
CA MET A 114 -3.82 10.39 2.87
C MET A 114 -4.87 10.20 1.80
N ILE A 115 -6.13 10.04 2.22
CA ILE A 115 -7.29 9.86 1.34
C ILE A 115 -8.36 10.89 1.64
N ARG A 116 -9.11 11.30 0.64
CA ARG A 116 -10.27 12.17 0.79
C ARG A 116 -11.44 11.39 1.40
N GLN A 117 -12.11 11.98 2.41
CA GLN A 117 -13.27 11.38 3.07
C GLN A 117 -14.41 11.08 2.08
N ASP A 118 -14.73 12.01 1.17
CA ASP A 118 -15.78 11.85 0.19
C ASP A 118 -15.51 10.69 -0.82
N ILE A 119 -14.25 10.33 -1.00
CA ILE A 119 -13.87 9.18 -1.82
C ILE A 119 -14.09 7.88 -1.04
N VAL A 120 -13.75 7.83 0.24
CA VAL A 120 -14.04 6.66 1.09
C VAL A 120 -15.54 6.34 1.08
N GLU A 121 -16.40 7.37 1.16
CA GLU A 121 -17.86 7.20 1.09
C GLU A 121 -18.33 6.57 -0.24
N LYS A 122 -17.65 6.90 -1.35
CA LYS A 122 -18.00 6.41 -2.71
C LYS A 122 -17.40 5.05 -3.04
N VAL A 123 -16.21 4.75 -2.53
CA VAL A 123 -15.49 3.51 -2.88
C VAL A 123 -15.58 2.45 -1.78
N GLY A 124 -15.96 2.83 -0.57
CA GLY A 124 -16.00 1.96 0.58
C GLY A 124 -14.66 1.82 1.32
N LEU A 125 -14.67 1.03 2.36
CA LEU A 125 -13.55 0.77 3.26
C LEU A 125 -12.49 -0.14 2.62
N MET A 126 -11.32 -0.18 3.23
CA MET A 126 -10.24 -1.10 2.86
C MET A 126 -10.70 -2.57 3.01
N PRO A 127 -10.41 -3.47 2.06
CA PRO A 127 -10.90 -4.84 2.11
C PRO A 127 -10.23 -5.68 3.21
N GLU A 128 -10.99 -6.10 4.23
CA GLU A 128 -10.50 -6.85 5.40
C GLU A 128 -10.17 -8.32 5.09
N ILE A 129 -10.59 -8.84 3.94
CA ILE A 129 -10.41 -10.25 3.56
C ILE A 129 -8.94 -10.67 3.45
N TYR A 130 -8.04 -9.71 3.28
CA TYR A 130 -6.60 -9.98 3.14
C TYR A 130 -5.92 -10.25 4.47
N PHE A 131 -6.33 -9.60 5.54
CA PHE A 131 -5.73 -9.57 6.87
C PHE A 131 -4.37 -8.86 6.91
N LEU A 132 -3.41 -9.23 6.03
CA LEU A 132 -2.07 -8.66 5.96
C LEU A 132 -1.53 -8.78 4.52
N TYR A 133 -1.05 -7.70 3.95
CA TYR A 133 -0.56 -7.54 2.57
C TYR A 133 -1.65 -7.63 1.49
N TYR A 134 -1.58 -6.78 0.47
CA TYR A 134 -2.46 -6.62 -0.68
C TYR A 134 -3.76 -5.85 -0.41
N GLU A 135 -4.15 -5.61 0.83
CA GLU A 135 -5.35 -4.83 1.14
C GLU A 135 -5.30 -3.41 0.58
N GLU A 136 -4.17 -2.71 0.77
CA GLU A 136 -3.96 -1.38 0.22
C GLU A 136 -3.89 -1.38 -1.31
N MET A 137 -3.30 -2.41 -1.90
CA MET A 137 -3.25 -2.56 -3.36
C MET A 137 -4.62 -2.83 -3.97
N ASP A 138 -5.44 -3.68 -3.34
CA ASP A 138 -6.81 -3.94 -3.78
C ASP A 138 -7.66 -2.66 -3.65
N TRP A 139 -7.52 -1.94 -2.55
CA TRP A 139 -8.22 -0.68 -2.33
C TRP A 139 -7.81 0.39 -3.36
N CYS A 140 -6.52 0.56 -3.60
CA CYS A 140 -6.00 1.43 -4.65
C CYS A 140 -6.54 1.07 -6.04
N ASN A 141 -6.58 -0.24 -6.37
CA ASN A 141 -7.13 -0.70 -7.64
C ASN A 141 -8.65 -0.42 -7.73
N HIS A 142 -9.38 -0.57 -6.62
CA HIS A 142 -10.80 -0.23 -6.58
C HIS A 142 -11.05 1.27 -6.77
N ILE A 143 -10.26 2.12 -6.15
CA ILE A 143 -10.27 3.58 -6.33
C ILE A 143 -10.02 3.94 -7.81
N ALA A 144 -8.97 3.38 -8.41
CA ALA A 144 -8.63 3.62 -9.82
C ALA A 144 -9.72 3.15 -10.78
N ASN A 145 -10.37 2.01 -10.52
CA ASN A 145 -11.49 1.49 -11.31
C ASN A 145 -12.74 2.37 -11.25
N LYS A 146 -12.86 3.25 -10.25
CA LYS A 146 -13.89 4.29 -10.14
C LYS A 146 -13.53 5.59 -10.89
N GLY A 147 -12.38 5.61 -11.58
CA GLY A 147 -11.92 6.75 -12.37
C GLY A 147 -11.09 7.79 -11.61
N TYR A 148 -10.72 7.52 -10.37
CA TYR A 148 -9.87 8.40 -9.57
C TYR A 148 -8.39 8.07 -9.74
N GLN A 149 -7.53 9.07 -9.50
CA GLN A 149 -6.07 8.92 -9.52
C GLN A 149 -5.49 8.85 -8.12
N LEU A 150 -4.31 8.22 -8.02
CA LEU A 150 -3.48 8.15 -6.82
C LEU A 150 -2.20 8.92 -7.10
N TYR A 151 -1.68 9.65 -6.11
CA TYR A 151 -0.51 10.51 -6.30
C TYR A 151 0.63 10.15 -5.36
N TYR A 152 1.84 10.37 -5.84
CA TYR A 152 3.06 10.41 -5.06
C TYR A 152 3.47 11.87 -4.85
N GLU A 153 3.81 12.27 -3.61
CA GLU A 153 4.22 13.62 -3.23
C GLU A 153 5.64 13.61 -2.63
N PRO A 154 6.64 14.13 -3.35
CA PRO A 154 8.05 14.12 -2.89
C PRO A 154 8.45 15.24 -1.94
N ARG A 155 7.67 16.34 -1.84
CA ARG A 155 8.03 17.52 -1.03
C ARG A 155 8.00 17.26 0.47
N CYS A 156 7.45 16.12 0.88
CA CYS A 156 7.49 15.66 2.26
C CYS A 156 7.97 14.20 2.33
N THR A 157 8.68 13.89 3.40
CA THR A 157 9.27 12.58 3.63
C THR A 157 8.76 11.97 4.92
N ILE A 158 8.47 10.68 4.87
CA ILE A 158 8.21 9.85 6.04
C ILE A 158 9.36 8.86 6.20
N TYR A 159 9.85 8.69 7.42
CA TYR A 159 10.85 7.67 7.75
C TYR A 159 10.16 6.50 8.43
N HIS A 160 10.23 5.32 7.82
CA HIS A 160 9.57 4.11 8.26
C HIS A 160 10.59 3.12 8.82
N LYS A 161 10.37 2.65 10.04
CA LYS A 161 11.29 1.71 10.70
C LYS A 161 11.26 0.33 10.09
N GLU A 162 10.24 0.02 9.28
CA GLU A 162 9.91 -1.32 8.77
C GLU A 162 10.04 -2.35 9.89
N SER A 163 8.99 -2.46 10.70
CA SER A 163 9.03 -3.31 11.88
C SER A 163 9.35 -4.75 11.48
N LYS A 164 10.38 -5.30 12.12
CA LYS A 164 10.77 -6.71 12.00
C LYS A 164 9.73 -7.66 12.64
N SER A 165 8.52 -7.16 12.88
CA SER A 165 7.46 -7.89 13.57
C SER A 165 7.03 -9.19 12.88
N THR A 166 7.25 -9.29 11.57
CA THR A 166 6.98 -10.53 10.81
C THR A 166 8.26 -11.28 10.39
N GLY A 167 9.47 -10.70 10.58
CA GLY A 167 10.73 -11.25 10.06
C GLY A 167 10.80 -11.20 8.53
N SER A 168 12.02 -11.10 7.97
CA SER A 168 12.21 -11.05 6.50
C SER A 168 11.68 -12.31 5.80
N ASP A 169 11.80 -13.48 6.45
CA ASP A 169 11.51 -14.80 5.86
C ASP A 169 10.57 -15.64 6.74
N SER A 170 9.60 -14.98 7.41
CA SER A 170 8.68 -15.73 8.26
C SER A 170 7.67 -16.55 7.44
N PRO A 171 7.34 -17.78 7.87
CA PRO A 171 6.30 -18.61 7.24
C PRO A 171 4.95 -17.88 7.12
N LEU A 172 4.64 -17.03 8.10
CA LEU A 172 3.43 -16.20 8.10
C LEU A 172 3.41 -15.21 6.92
N LYS A 173 4.54 -14.55 6.66
CA LYS A 173 4.68 -13.62 5.53
C LYS A 173 4.52 -14.36 4.20
N THR A 174 5.19 -15.48 4.03
CA THR A 174 5.11 -16.33 2.83
C THR A 174 3.67 -16.80 2.61
N TYR A 175 2.99 -17.27 3.65
CA TYR A 175 1.59 -17.70 3.59
C TYR A 175 0.68 -16.57 3.09
N TYR A 176 0.71 -15.40 3.74
CA TYR A 176 -0.18 -14.30 3.34
C TYR A 176 0.16 -13.74 1.97
N LEU A 177 1.43 -13.59 1.62
CA LEU A 177 1.82 -13.12 0.28
C LEU A 177 1.35 -14.08 -0.82
N THR A 178 1.47 -15.39 -0.63
CA THR A 178 1.06 -16.40 -1.61
C THR A 178 -0.48 -16.45 -1.72
N ARG A 179 -1.17 -16.60 -0.58
CA ARG A 179 -2.63 -16.61 -0.51
C ARG A 179 -3.23 -15.35 -1.13
N ASN A 180 -2.70 -14.19 -0.76
CA ASN A 180 -3.28 -12.91 -1.12
C ASN A 180 -3.01 -12.54 -2.59
N ARG A 181 -1.93 -13.02 -3.20
CA ARG A 181 -1.74 -12.92 -4.66
C ARG A 181 -2.84 -13.66 -5.43
N LEU A 182 -3.18 -14.86 -5.01
CA LEU A 182 -4.28 -15.62 -5.60
C LEU A 182 -5.62 -14.89 -5.41
N LEU A 183 -5.88 -14.40 -4.21
CA LEU A 183 -7.10 -13.65 -3.90
C LEU A 183 -7.17 -12.34 -4.69
N TYR A 184 -6.05 -11.62 -4.83
CA TYR A 184 -5.98 -10.41 -5.63
C TYR A 184 -6.24 -10.69 -7.13
N ALA A 185 -5.66 -11.78 -7.68
CA ALA A 185 -5.94 -12.23 -9.04
C ALA A 185 -7.43 -12.49 -9.25
N TRP A 186 -8.03 -13.22 -8.32
CA TRP A 186 -9.46 -13.55 -8.37
C TRP A 186 -10.35 -12.31 -8.36
N ARG A 187 -10.07 -11.35 -7.47
CA ARG A 187 -10.87 -10.13 -7.28
C ARG A 187 -10.67 -9.09 -8.38
N ASN A 188 -9.43 -8.94 -8.87
CA ASN A 188 -9.02 -7.79 -9.69
C ASN A 188 -8.70 -8.14 -11.14
N ARG A 189 -8.84 -9.39 -11.54
CA ARG A 189 -8.67 -9.80 -12.95
C ARG A 189 -9.96 -10.44 -13.46
N GLN A 190 -10.18 -10.38 -14.77
CA GLN A 190 -11.37 -10.92 -15.42
C GLN A 190 -11.00 -11.76 -16.63
N GLY A 191 -11.89 -12.66 -17.05
CA GLY A 191 -11.75 -13.48 -18.24
C GLY A 191 -10.44 -14.27 -18.28
N MET A 192 -9.82 -14.40 -19.42
CA MET A 192 -8.59 -15.15 -19.63
C MET A 192 -7.40 -14.63 -18.78
N ALA A 193 -7.36 -13.31 -18.54
CA ALA A 193 -6.31 -12.75 -17.68
C ALA A 193 -6.37 -13.26 -16.24
N ARG A 194 -7.56 -13.51 -15.70
CA ARG A 194 -7.74 -14.14 -14.37
C ARG A 194 -7.19 -15.56 -14.38
N VAL A 195 -7.56 -16.35 -15.39
CA VAL A 195 -7.10 -17.75 -15.50
C VAL A 195 -5.58 -17.82 -15.58
N ILE A 196 -4.97 -17.03 -16.46
CA ILE A 196 -3.51 -17.00 -16.62
C ILE A 196 -2.81 -16.55 -15.33
N ALA A 197 -3.33 -15.49 -14.69
CA ALA A 197 -2.75 -15.00 -13.44
C ALA A 197 -2.83 -16.05 -12.32
N LEU A 198 -3.95 -16.73 -12.16
CA LEU A 198 -4.11 -17.80 -11.17
C LEU A 198 -3.17 -18.97 -11.44
N LEU A 199 -3.11 -19.46 -12.67
CA LEU A 199 -2.20 -20.55 -13.05
C LEU A 199 -0.74 -20.17 -12.78
N TYR A 200 -0.33 -18.96 -13.17
CA TYR A 200 1.01 -18.46 -12.89
C TYR A 200 1.34 -18.45 -11.39
N GLN A 201 0.42 -17.98 -10.54
CA GLN A 201 0.65 -17.93 -9.09
C GLN A 201 0.70 -19.35 -8.47
N VAL A 202 -0.14 -20.28 -8.94
CA VAL A 202 -0.09 -21.68 -8.50
C VAL A 202 1.25 -22.31 -8.88
N CYS A 203 1.72 -22.14 -10.10
CA CYS A 203 3.02 -22.66 -10.54
C CYS A 203 4.18 -22.11 -9.69
N ILE A 204 4.18 -20.79 -9.40
CA ILE A 204 5.20 -20.18 -8.53
C ILE A 204 5.11 -20.72 -7.10
N ALA A 205 3.91 -20.89 -6.55
CA ALA A 205 3.73 -21.46 -5.22
C ALA A 205 4.27 -22.90 -5.16
N CYS A 206 3.96 -23.74 -6.14
CA CYS A 206 4.49 -25.09 -6.23
C CYS A 206 6.02 -25.13 -6.28
N LEU A 207 6.64 -24.24 -7.06
CA LEU A 207 8.11 -24.15 -7.15
C LEU A 207 8.76 -23.74 -5.83
N LEU A 208 8.14 -22.79 -5.08
CA LEU A 208 8.64 -22.39 -3.77
C LEU A 208 8.56 -23.53 -2.75
N TYR A 209 7.46 -24.30 -2.73
CA TYR A 209 7.31 -25.42 -1.81
C TYR A 209 8.23 -26.61 -2.14
N THR A 210 8.59 -26.81 -3.42
CA THR A 210 9.49 -27.91 -3.81
C THR A 210 10.97 -27.57 -3.55
N SER A 211 11.36 -26.30 -3.55
CA SER A 211 12.74 -25.90 -3.19
C SER A 211 13.04 -26.03 -1.71
N ASP A 212 12.05 -25.73 -0.84
CA ASP A 212 12.21 -25.85 0.62
C ASP A 212 12.19 -27.29 1.15
N SER A 213 11.78 -28.26 0.30
CA SER A 213 11.77 -29.70 0.66
C SER A 213 13.03 -30.47 0.20
N ALA A 214 14.00 -29.78 -0.41
CA ALA A 214 15.22 -30.38 -0.94
C ALA A 214 16.48 -30.12 -0.06
N ASP A 215 16.32 -29.38 1.04
CA ASP A 215 17.31 -29.17 2.11
C ASP A 215 16.89 -29.93 3.39
#